data_b1d0a40e4383105bea7ce237bd808e3f
#
_entry.id   b1d0a40e4383105bea7ce237bd808e3f
#
_cell.length_a   1.000
_cell.length_b   1.000
_cell.length_c   1.000
_cell.angle_alpha   90.00
_cell.angle_beta   90.00
_cell.angle_gamma   90.00
#
_symmetry.space_group_name_H-M   'P 1'
#
loop_
_entity.id
_entity.type
_entity.pdbx_description
1 polymer ?
#
loop_
_entity_poly.entity_id
_entity_poly.type
_entity_poly.pdbx_seq_one_letter_code
_entity_poly.pdbx_strand_id
1 'polypeptide(L)'
;MKKRTLTFILTTTLITGLLSACGNSSTSDSVTVPSNNSSQKSEVICLTDTVAESVNIDYSINTYAPVNDFGYRLFQESLDGTTNPVLSPVSAYIALTMAGNGANGATKDEFLKLLGENGEMTTLSDDMINRFSHDTENLKLNLSNSAWIDDEFTPKQEWLNTISSLYDAQAYHANLSTSEAMDAMNQWVCDHTQGLIKKMIEKPLDEK
;
A
#
# COMPACT_ATOMS: atom_id res chain seq x y z
N MET A 1 -3.26 11.83 25.33
CA MET A 1 -2.47 11.82 24.07
C MET A 1 -3.37 11.22 23.00
N LYS A 2 -3.77 11.99 21.98
CA LYS A 2 -4.52 11.45 20.83
C LYS A 2 -3.61 10.47 20.09
N LYS A 3 -4.03 9.24 19.92
CA LYS A 3 -3.33 8.27 19.07
C LYS A 3 -3.54 8.70 17.62
N ARG A 4 -2.45 8.92 16.90
CA ARG A 4 -2.48 9.29 15.47
C ARG A 4 -2.52 8.02 14.65
N THR A 5 -3.43 7.95 13.70
CA THR A 5 -3.62 6.77 12.85
C THR A 5 -2.92 6.96 11.53
N LEU A 6 -2.05 6.03 11.21
CA LEU A 6 -1.45 5.85 9.90
C LEU A 6 -1.91 4.48 9.39
N THR A 7 -2.60 4.48 8.26
CA THR A 7 -3.13 3.24 7.68
C THR A 7 -2.42 2.93 6.39
N PHE A 8 -1.88 1.72 6.29
CA PHE A 8 -1.29 1.19 5.07
C PHE A 8 -2.25 0.23 4.41
N ILE A 9 -2.47 0.43 3.13
CA ILE A 9 -3.25 -0.46 2.29
C ILE A 9 -2.30 -1.07 1.26
N LEU A 10 -2.16 -2.37 1.30
CA LEU A 10 -1.36 -3.14 0.38
C LEU A 10 -2.26 -4.17 -0.30
N THR A 11 -2.30 -4.12 -1.62
CA THR A 11 -3.06 -5.10 -2.40
C THR A 11 -2.12 -5.88 -3.31
N THR A 12 -2.11 -7.19 -3.13
CA THR A 12 -1.43 -8.10 -4.06
C THR A 12 -2.48 -8.94 -4.77
N THR A 13 -2.59 -8.76 -6.07
CA THR A 13 -3.55 -9.53 -6.87
C THR A 13 -2.81 -10.57 -7.70
N LEU A 14 -3.01 -11.84 -7.36
CA LEU A 14 -2.58 -12.95 -8.20
C LEU A 14 -3.74 -13.30 -9.14
N ILE A 15 -3.64 -12.90 -10.41
CA ILE A 15 -4.66 -13.22 -11.42
C ILE A 15 -4.17 -14.42 -12.22
N THR A 16 -4.70 -15.61 -11.92
CA THR A 16 -4.63 -16.74 -12.82
C THR A 16 -5.70 -16.56 -13.91
N GLY A 17 -5.25 -16.19 -15.11
CA GLY A 17 -6.16 -15.95 -16.23
C GLY A 17 -6.85 -17.23 -16.70
N LEU A 18 -8.16 -17.26 -16.62
CA LEU A 18 -9.00 -18.10 -17.46
C LEU A 18 -9.53 -17.22 -18.61
N LEU A 19 -9.14 -17.61 -19.80
CA LEU A 19 -9.57 -17.03 -21.07
C LEU A 19 -11.10 -17.05 -21.19
N SER A 20 -11.72 -15.92 -21.45
CA SER A 20 -12.86 -15.87 -22.35
C SER A 20 -12.96 -14.52 -23.02
N ALA A 21 -13.01 -14.59 -24.33
CA ALA A 21 -12.97 -13.48 -25.26
C ALA A 21 -14.30 -12.70 -25.31
N CYS A 22 -14.18 -11.48 -25.72
CA CYS A 22 -15.05 -10.68 -26.60
C CYS A 22 -15.45 -9.31 -26.06
N GLY A 23 -15.12 -8.31 -26.88
CA GLY A 23 -16.04 -7.21 -27.13
C GLY A 23 -15.53 -5.80 -26.79
N ASN A 24 -15.04 -5.22 -27.83
CA ASN A 24 -14.73 -3.81 -28.10
C ASN A 24 -15.87 -2.85 -27.70
N SER A 25 -15.57 -1.73 -27.03
CA SER A 25 -15.92 -0.38 -27.54
C SER A 25 -15.51 0.73 -26.60
N SER A 26 -14.72 1.63 -27.16
CA SER A 26 -14.37 2.94 -26.65
C SER A 26 -15.57 3.89 -26.62
N THR A 27 -15.78 4.59 -25.51
CA THR A 27 -16.40 5.93 -25.54
C THR A 27 -15.90 6.74 -24.34
N SER A 28 -15.21 7.83 -24.67
CA SER A 28 -14.87 8.92 -23.78
C SER A 28 -16.13 9.76 -23.53
N ASP A 29 -16.56 9.90 -22.29
CA ASP A 29 -17.50 10.95 -21.92
C ASP A 29 -16.95 11.76 -20.75
N SER A 30 -16.69 13.01 -21.07
CA SER A 30 -16.37 14.07 -20.14
C SER A 30 -17.61 14.45 -19.34
N VAL A 31 -17.59 14.21 -18.02
CA VAL A 31 -18.64 14.70 -17.14
C VAL A 31 -18.21 16.02 -16.50
N THR A 32 -18.86 17.10 -16.95
CA THR A 32 -18.84 18.42 -16.30
C THR A 32 -19.67 18.36 -15.02
N VAL A 33 -19.03 18.71 -13.89
CA VAL A 33 -19.68 18.83 -12.59
C VAL A 33 -20.26 20.25 -12.43
N PRO A 34 -21.54 20.42 -12.04
CA PRO A 34 -22.08 21.73 -11.66
C PRO A 34 -21.72 22.07 -10.22
N SER A 35 -21.23 23.30 -10.03
CA SER A 35 -20.97 23.98 -8.76
C SER A 35 -22.26 24.28 -7.99
N ASN A 36 -22.24 24.00 -6.70
CA ASN A 36 -22.74 24.70 -5.51
C ASN A 36 -23.48 23.79 -4.52
N ASN A 37 -22.84 23.56 -3.38
CA ASN A 37 -23.40 23.89 -2.07
C ASN A 37 -22.37 23.64 -0.96
N SER A 38 -22.23 24.58 -0.08
CA SER A 38 -21.33 24.64 1.07
C SER A 38 -21.71 23.59 2.13
N SER A 39 -21.18 22.41 1.99
CA SER A 39 -20.92 21.47 3.08
C SER A 39 -19.42 21.25 3.03
N GLN A 40 -18.71 21.40 4.15
CA GLN A 40 -17.30 21.04 4.21
C GLN A 40 -17.17 19.56 3.86
N LYS A 41 -16.98 19.31 2.58
CA LYS A 41 -16.69 17.97 2.05
C LYS A 41 -15.27 17.67 2.49
N SER A 42 -15.09 16.63 3.26
CA SER A 42 -13.81 16.06 3.58
C SER A 42 -13.07 15.74 2.27
N GLU A 43 -11.97 16.45 2.01
CA GLU A 43 -11.23 16.33 0.77
C GLU A 43 -10.15 15.26 0.95
N VAL A 44 -10.06 14.34 0.00
CA VAL A 44 -8.95 13.36 -0.09
C VAL A 44 -7.91 13.92 -1.05
N ILE A 45 -6.70 14.18 -0.56
CA ILE A 45 -5.62 14.80 -1.32
C ILE A 45 -4.49 13.79 -1.52
N CYS A 46 -4.07 13.57 -2.77
CA CYS A 46 -2.86 12.81 -3.07
C CYS A 46 -1.62 13.67 -2.81
N LEU A 47 -0.71 13.17 -1.99
CA LEU A 47 0.51 13.87 -1.57
C LEU A 47 1.73 13.54 -2.42
N THR A 48 1.67 12.52 -3.28
CA THR A 48 2.80 12.01 -4.06
C THR A 48 2.72 12.33 -5.55
N ASP A 49 1.67 12.99 -6.02
CA ASP A 49 1.52 13.36 -7.45
C ASP A 49 2.64 14.27 -8.00
N THR A 50 3.40 14.92 -7.13
CA THR A 50 4.47 15.86 -7.51
C THR A 50 5.87 15.39 -7.15
N VAL A 51 6.04 14.14 -6.75
CA VAL A 51 7.37 13.60 -6.40
C VAL A 51 8.16 13.35 -7.67
N ALA A 52 9.21 14.15 -7.89
CA ALA A 52 9.98 14.18 -9.14
C ALA A 52 11.37 13.55 -9.05
N GLU A 53 11.84 13.12 -7.88
CA GLU A 53 13.19 12.59 -7.72
C GLU A 53 13.21 11.08 -7.57
N SER A 54 13.84 10.39 -8.53
CA SER A 54 14.15 8.96 -8.42
C SER A 54 15.37 8.77 -7.50
N VAL A 55 15.21 7.92 -6.50
CA VAL A 55 16.32 7.44 -5.67
C VAL A 55 16.95 6.24 -6.39
N ASN A 56 18.24 6.34 -6.68
CA ASN A 56 18.97 5.23 -7.31
C ASN A 56 19.67 4.42 -6.23
N ILE A 57 19.32 3.13 -6.11
CA ILE A 57 19.94 2.20 -5.15
C ILE A 57 20.80 1.21 -5.93
N ASP A 58 22.06 1.06 -5.51
CA ASP A 58 22.94 0.03 -6.04
C ASP A 58 22.70 -1.28 -5.29
N TYR A 59 22.21 -2.31 -6.01
CA TYR A 59 21.81 -3.57 -5.40
C TYR A 59 22.91 -4.61 -5.39
N SER A 60 23.20 -5.16 -4.23
CA SER A 60 23.80 -6.48 -4.10
C SER A 60 22.98 -7.33 -3.14
N ILE A 61 21.78 -7.76 -3.59
CA ILE A 61 20.95 -8.64 -2.76
C ILE A 61 21.50 -10.05 -2.81
N ASN A 62 22.03 -10.50 -1.69
CA ASN A 62 22.56 -11.84 -1.55
C ASN A 62 21.54 -12.85 -1.04
N THR A 63 20.42 -12.41 -0.45
CA THR A 63 19.44 -13.31 0.16
C THR A 63 18.12 -12.62 0.50
N TYR A 64 17.03 -13.38 0.39
CA TYR A 64 15.71 -13.02 0.90
C TYR A 64 15.42 -13.65 2.28
N ALA A 65 16.45 -14.06 3.01
CA ALA A 65 16.27 -14.68 4.32
C ALA A 65 15.41 -13.85 5.28
N PRO A 66 15.57 -12.52 5.41
CA PRO A 66 14.72 -11.71 6.27
C PRO A 66 13.23 -11.83 5.92
N VAL A 67 12.88 -11.79 4.64
CA VAL A 67 11.50 -11.90 4.15
C VAL A 67 10.94 -13.30 4.44
N ASN A 68 11.73 -14.34 4.22
CA ASN A 68 11.33 -15.72 4.47
C ASN A 68 11.11 -15.99 5.96
N ASP A 69 12.04 -15.53 6.82
CA ASP A 69 11.94 -15.67 8.27
C ASP A 69 10.73 -14.90 8.84
N PHE A 70 10.51 -13.68 8.36
CA PHE A 70 9.33 -12.91 8.70
C PHE A 70 8.05 -13.63 8.26
N GLY A 71 8.00 -14.13 7.02
CA GLY A 71 6.85 -14.85 6.47
C GLY A 71 6.53 -16.12 7.25
N TYR A 72 7.54 -16.87 7.66
CA TYR A 72 7.36 -18.08 8.46
C TYR A 72 6.78 -17.75 9.86
N ARG A 73 7.32 -16.73 10.53
CA ARG A 73 6.79 -16.28 11.83
C ARG A 73 5.36 -15.74 11.70
N LEU A 74 5.08 -14.93 10.67
CA LEU A 74 3.74 -14.42 10.41
C LEU A 74 2.75 -15.56 10.21
N PHE A 75 3.13 -16.59 9.45
CA PHE A 75 2.28 -17.76 9.24
C PHE A 75 2.04 -18.52 10.55
N GLN A 76 3.09 -18.78 11.34
CA GLN A 76 2.96 -19.48 12.63
C GLN A 76 2.02 -18.75 13.59
N GLU A 77 2.16 -17.43 13.74
CA GLU A 77 1.31 -16.60 14.60
C GLU A 77 -0.14 -16.48 14.10
N SER A 78 -0.38 -16.79 12.83
CA SER A 78 -1.72 -16.76 12.22
C SER A 78 -2.46 -18.09 12.34
N LEU A 79 -1.83 -19.14 12.85
CA LEU A 79 -2.45 -20.43 13.05
C LEU A 79 -3.29 -20.44 14.34
N ASP A 80 -4.61 -20.52 14.19
CA ASP A 80 -5.55 -20.65 15.30
C ASP A 80 -6.05 -22.10 15.55
N GLY A 81 -5.57 -23.05 14.76
CA GLY A 81 -5.95 -24.47 14.82
C GLY A 81 -7.34 -24.77 14.25
N THR A 82 -8.07 -23.80 13.75
CA THR A 82 -9.45 -23.95 13.27
C THR A 82 -9.64 -23.51 11.82
N THR A 83 -8.88 -22.53 11.36
CA THR A 83 -8.97 -21.97 10.00
C THR A 83 -7.69 -22.24 9.20
N ASN A 84 -7.83 -22.20 7.87
CA ASN A 84 -6.69 -22.24 6.96
C ASN A 84 -6.34 -20.80 6.56
N PRO A 85 -5.34 -20.14 7.16
CA PRO A 85 -4.98 -18.79 6.81
C PRO A 85 -4.36 -18.73 5.41
N VAL A 86 -4.76 -17.71 4.64
CA VAL A 86 -4.10 -17.33 3.38
C VAL A 86 -3.44 -15.98 3.62
N LEU A 87 -2.13 -15.92 3.48
CA LEU A 87 -1.33 -14.75 3.79
C LEU A 87 -0.43 -14.40 2.61
N SER A 88 -0.14 -13.11 2.46
CA SER A 88 0.93 -12.60 1.59
C SER A 88 2.04 -12.01 2.44
N PRO A 89 3.08 -12.79 2.80
CA PRO A 89 4.21 -12.28 3.58
C PRO A 89 4.95 -11.15 2.88
N VAL A 90 5.08 -11.21 1.56
CA VAL A 90 5.71 -10.15 0.74
C VAL A 90 4.96 -8.84 0.92
N SER A 91 3.63 -8.87 0.80
CA SER A 91 2.79 -7.69 0.98
C SER A 91 2.91 -7.10 2.38
N ALA A 92 2.84 -7.94 3.41
CA ALA A 92 2.98 -7.50 4.80
C ALA A 92 4.39 -6.92 5.06
N TYR A 93 5.43 -7.54 4.52
CA TYR A 93 6.82 -7.06 4.65
C TYR A 93 6.98 -5.68 4.02
N ILE A 94 6.53 -5.49 2.78
CA ILE A 94 6.59 -4.21 2.06
C ILE A 94 5.84 -3.11 2.83
N ALA A 95 4.62 -3.38 3.31
CA ALA A 95 3.86 -2.41 4.08
C ALA A 95 4.57 -2.00 5.39
N LEU A 96 5.15 -2.97 6.10
CA LEU A 96 5.86 -2.72 7.36
C LEU A 96 7.19 -1.99 7.14
N THR A 97 7.94 -2.30 6.07
CA THR A 97 9.14 -1.55 5.73
C THR A 97 8.83 -0.11 5.33
N MET A 98 7.75 0.10 4.58
CA MET A 98 7.26 1.44 4.22
C MET A 98 6.90 2.26 5.46
N ALA A 99 6.21 1.66 6.45
CA ALA A 99 5.92 2.29 7.73
C ALA A 99 7.19 2.56 8.54
N GLY A 100 8.07 1.56 8.63
CA GLY A 100 9.33 1.63 9.38
C GLY A 100 10.29 2.71 8.90
N ASN A 101 10.28 3.01 7.59
CA ASN A 101 11.06 4.13 7.04
C ASN A 101 10.57 5.51 7.51
N GLY A 102 9.32 5.62 7.94
CA GLY A 102 8.79 6.82 8.60
C GLY A 102 9.09 6.89 10.10
N ALA A 103 9.54 5.80 10.70
CA ALA A 103 9.82 5.70 12.13
C ALA A 103 11.20 6.22 12.51
N ASN A 104 11.36 6.58 13.78
CA ASN A 104 12.65 7.03 14.33
C ASN A 104 12.85 6.46 15.75
N GLY A 105 14.12 6.41 16.21
CA GLY A 105 14.50 5.95 17.53
C GLY A 105 14.05 4.52 17.81
N ALA A 106 13.56 4.25 19.02
CA ALA A 106 13.17 2.91 19.46
C ALA A 106 12.12 2.24 18.55
N THR A 107 11.17 3.00 17.98
CA THR A 107 10.18 2.46 17.06
C THR A 107 10.83 1.94 15.77
N LYS A 108 11.81 2.66 15.23
CA LYS A 108 12.59 2.18 14.08
C LYS A 108 13.36 0.90 14.42
N ASP A 109 13.98 0.84 15.59
CA ASP A 109 14.71 -0.34 16.05
C ASP A 109 13.80 -1.58 16.18
N GLU A 110 12.55 -1.39 16.62
CA GLU A 110 11.55 -2.46 16.69
C GLU A 110 11.16 -2.96 15.28
N PHE A 111 10.99 -2.07 14.29
CA PHE A 111 10.75 -2.47 12.90
C PHE A 111 11.94 -3.26 12.34
N LEU A 112 13.17 -2.78 12.51
CA LEU A 112 14.38 -3.47 12.06
C LEU A 112 14.46 -4.88 12.64
N LYS A 113 14.23 -5.02 13.95
CA LYS A 113 14.21 -6.32 14.63
C LYS A 113 13.10 -7.23 14.13
N LEU A 114 11.89 -6.70 13.94
CA LEU A 114 10.74 -7.47 13.44
C LEU A 114 10.99 -8.01 12.04
N LEU A 115 11.58 -7.20 11.18
CA LEU A 115 11.78 -7.50 9.77
C LEU A 115 13.10 -8.23 9.49
N GLY A 116 13.97 -8.37 10.49
CA GLY A 116 15.29 -8.99 10.34
C GLY A 116 16.28 -8.14 9.55
N GLU A 117 16.08 -6.81 9.55
CA GLU A 117 16.90 -5.86 8.82
C GLU A 117 18.01 -5.25 9.69
N ASN A 118 19.12 -4.89 9.04
CA ASN A 118 20.32 -4.39 9.71
C ASN A 118 20.64 -2.92 9.35
N GLY A 119 19.63 -2.06 9.23
CA GLY A 119 19.82 -0.63 9.01
C GLY A 119 18.89 -0.01 7.99
N GLU A 120 18.89 -0.46 6.74
CA GLU A 120 18.01 0.07 5.69
C GLU A 120 16.93 -0.95 5.32
N MET A 121 15.67 -0.49 5.37
CA MET A 121 14.51 -1.32 5.11
C MET A 121 14.01 -1.22 3.66
N THR A 122 14.74 -0.55 2.79
CA THR A 122 14.26 -0.22 1.43
C THR A 122 14.66 -1.26 0.38
N THR A 123 15.87 -1.78 0.49
CA THR A 123 16.53 -2.54 -0.58
C THR A 123 15.77 -3.81 -1.00
N LEU A 124 15.34 -4.63 -0.03
CA LEU A 124 14.60 -5.86 -0.33
C LEU A 124 13.20 -5.56 -0.88
N SER A 125 12.54 -4.54 -0.35
CA SER A 125 11.19 -4.16 -0.79
C SER A 125 11.19 -3.64 -2.23
N ASP A 126 12.13 -2.76 -2.56
CA ASP A 126 12.27 -2.22 -3.91
C ASP A 126 12.66 -3.31 -4.93
N ASP A 127 13.59 -4.21 -4.59
CA ASP A 127 13.91 -5.37 -5.46
C ASP A 127 12.69 -6.28 -5.67
N MET A 128 11.93 -6.57 -4.62
CA MET A 128 10.71 -7.40 -4.74
C MET A 128 9.66 -6.72 -5.62
N ILE A 129 9.43 -5.42 -5.46
CA ILE A 129 8.48 -4.66 -6.28
C ILE A 129 8.90 -4.73 -7.74
N ASN A 130 10.17 -4.45 -8.03
CA ASN A 130 10.71 -4.47 -9.39
C ASN A 130 10.67 -5.88 -10.02
N ARG A 131 10.96 -6.94 -9.26
CA ARG A 131 10.95 -8.31 -9.78
C ARG A 131 9.56 -8.89 -9.98
N PHE A 132 8.62 -8.53 -9.12
CA PHE A 132 7.27 -9.08 -9.18
C PHE A 132 6.30 -8.26 -10.04
N SER A 133 6.63 -7.03 -10.38
CA SER A 133 5.82 -6.18 -11.27
C SER A 133 6.03 -6.53 -12.76
N HIS A 134 6.02 -7.81 -13.09
CA HIS A 134 6.19 -8.27 -14.46
C HIS A 134 4.97 -9.06 -14.94
N ASP A 135 4.29 -8.49 -15.91
CA ASP A 135 3.26 -9.19 -16.66
C ASP A 135 3.89 -10.13 -17.69
N THR A 136 3.47 -11.37 -17.68
CA THR A 136 3.75 -12.34 -18.74
C THR A 136 2.45 -12.76 -19.43
N GLU A 137 2.53 -13.47 -20.53
CA GLU A 137 1.35 -13.96 -21.23
C GLU A 137 0.42 -14.80 -20.34
N ASN A 138 0.98 -15.54 -19.38
CA ASN A 138 0.26 -16.49 -18.52
C ASN A 138 0.21 -16.09 -17.04
N LEU A 139 0.87 -15.00 -16.65
CA LEU A 139 0.92 -14.53 -15.25
C LEU A 139 0.83 -13.01 -15.20
N LYS A 140 -0.12 -12.53 -14.44
CA LYS A 140 -0.20 -11.13 -14.04
C LYS A 140 -0.05 -11.03 -12.54
N LEU A 141 0.95 -10.30 -12.10
CA LEU A 141 1.19 -10.00 -10.69
C LEU A 141 1.35 -8.50 -10.54
N ASN A 142 0.44 -7.87 -9.83
CA ASN A 142 0.48 -6.45 -9.54
C ASN A 142 0.67 -6.24 -8.03
N LEU A 143 1.69 -5.47 -7.68
CA LEU A 143 1.93 -4.98 -6.33
C LEU A 143 1.61 -3.49 -6.32
N SER A 144 0.57 -3.09 -5.60
CA SER A 144 0.16 -1.70 -5.48
C SER A 144 0.15 -1.29 -4.02
N ASN A 145 0.77 -0.17 -3.72
CA ASN A 145 0.98 0.30 -2.36
C ASN A 145 0.37 1.68 -2.17
N SER A 146 -0.31 1.90 -1.04
CA SER A 146 -0.76 3.23 -0.65
C SER A 146 -0.66 3.46 0.84
N ALA A 147 -0.42 4.71 1.22
CA ALA A 147 -0.43 5.19 2.59
C ALA A 147 -1.57 6.21 2.76
N TRP A 148 -2.41 6.01 3.77
CA TRP A 148 -3.51 6.90 4.09
C TRP A 148 -3.24 7.56 5.42
N ILE A 149 -3.14 8.89 5.40
CA ILE A 149 -2.64 9.71 6.49
C ILE A 149 -3.76 10.61 6.96
N ASP A 150 -4.02 10.57 8.27
CA ASP A 150 -5.03 11.44 8.87
C ASP A 150 -4.68 12.93 8.67
N ASP A 151 -5.69 13.76 8.42
CA ASP A 151 -5.54 15.19 8.12
C ASP A 151 -4.99 16.01 9.31
N GLU A 152 -4.97 15.46 10.52
CA GLU A 152 -4.28 16.04 11.68
C GLU A 152 -2.76 15.80 11.68
N PHE A 153 -2.22 14.96 10.76
CA PHE A 153 -0.80 14.58 10.71
C PHE A 153 -0.13 15.05 9.42
N THR A 154 0.96 15.76 9.51
CA THR A 154 1.75 16.19 8.35
C THR A 154 2.98 15.27 8.19
N PRO A 155 3.05 14.43 7.16
CA PRO A 155 4.22 13.60 6.91
C PRO A 155 5.41 14.45 6.43
N LYS A 156 6.62 13.94 6.65
CA LYS A 156 7.83 14.58 6.12
C LYS A 156 7.93 14.34 4.61
N GLN A 157 8.37 15.36 3.87
CA GLN A 157 8.58 15.25 2.43
C GLN A 157 9.60 14.17 2.06
N GLU A 158 10.65 14.00 2.86
CA GLU A 158 11.66 12.95 2.68
C GLU A 158 11.02 11.54 2.68
N TRP A 159 10.09 11.29 3.60
CA TRP A 159 9.38 10.02 3.65
C TRP A 159 8.42 9.85 2.46
N LEU A 160 7.72 10.90 2.03
CA LEU A 160 6.87 10.87 0.83
C LEU A 160 7.69 10.54 -0.43
N ASN A 161 8.87 11.15 -0.57
CA ASN A 161 9.79 10.86 -1.66
C ASN A 161 10.23 9.39 -1.63
N THR A 162 10.58 8.88 -0.44
CA THR A 162 11.00 7.49 -0.27
C THR A 162 9.91 6.51 -0.67
N ILE A 163 8.69 6.69 -0.16
CA ILE A 163 7.60 5.73 -0.47
C ILE A 163 7.17 5.78 -1.93
N SER A 164 7.19 6.95 -2.56
CA SER A 164 6.88 7.08 -3.98
C SER A 164 7.95 6.46 -4.87
N SER A 165 9.24 6.69 -4.58
CA SER A 165 10.33 6.25 -5.46
C SER A 165 10.75 4.79 -5.28
N LEU A 166 10.68 4.26 -4.05
CA LEU A 166 11.18 2.91 -3.73
C LEU A 166 10.08 1.87 -3.49
N TYR A 167 8.86 2.32 -3.29
CA TYR A 167 7.73 1.43 -3.03
C TYR A 167 6.63 1.55 -4.08
N ASP A 168 6.83 2.40 -5.10
CA ASP A 168 5.80 2.75 -6.08
C ASP A 168 4.46 3.07 -5.38
N ALA A 169 4.54 3.77 -4.24
CA ALA A 169 3.42 3.99 -3.36
C ALA A 169 2.82 5.39 -3.52
N GLN A 170 1.49 5.43 -3.50
CA GLN A 170 0.73 6.68 -3.43
C GLN A 170 0.43 7.02 -1.97
N ALA A 171 0.54 8.29 -1.58
CA ALA A 171 0.16 8.77 -0.25
C ALA A 171 -1.01 9.73 -0.34
N TYR A 172 -1.99 9.53 0.52
CA TYR A 172 -3.22 10.30 0.58
C TYR A 172 -3.43 10.93 1.96
N HIS A 173 -3.93 12.14 1.97
CA HIS A 173 -4.26 12.91 3.16
C HIS A 173 -5.77 13.06 3.23
N ALA A 174 -6.38 12.61 4.32
CA ALA A 174 -7.84 12.64 4.48
C ALA A 174 -8.24 12.52 5.95
N ASN A 175 -9.43 12.97 6.29
CA ASN A 175 -10.05 12.63 7.57
C ASN A 175 -10.51 11.18 7.51
N LEU A 176 -9.73 10.28 8.14
CA LEU A 176 -9.93 8.84 8.05
C LEU A 176 -11.19 8.33 8.76
N SER A 177 -11.83 9.16 9.59
CA SER A 177 -13.08 8.83 10.27
C SER A 177 -14.35 9.08 9.43
N THR A 178 -14.18 9.52 8.18
CA THR A 178 -15.29 9.83 7.28
C THR A 178 -15.63 8.71 6.32
N SER A 179 -16.89 8.68 5.86
CA SER A 179 -17.33 7.77 4.80
C SER A 179 -16.65 8.09 3.47
N GLU A 180 -16.35 9.35 3.20
CA GLU A 180 -15.67 9.80 2.00
C GLU A 180 -14.25 9.21 1.89
N ALA A 181 -13.50 9.21 3.00
CA ALA A 181 -12.17 8.57 3.04
C ALA A 181 -12.27 7.05 2.87
N MET A 182 -13.23 6.41 3.54
CA MET A 182 -13.52 4.98 3.37
C MET A 182 -13.83 4.63 1.91
N ASP A 183 -14.71 5.41 1.27
CA ASP A 183 -15.10 5.17 -0.12
C ASP A 183 -13.94 5.38 -1.07
N ALA A 184 -13.09 6.40 -0.84
CA ALA A 184 -11.88 6.63 -1.61
C ALA A 184 -10.87 5.48 -1.47
N MET A 185 -10.67 4.94 -0.25
CA MET A 185 -9.82 3.77 -0.03
C MET A 185 -10.35 2.55 -0.78
N ASN A 186 -11.65 2.28 -0.72
CA ASN A 186 -12.28 1.18 -1.44
C ASN A 186 -12.18 1.36 -2.96
N GLN A 187 -12.37 2.59 -3.45
CA GLN A 187 -12.20 2.86 -4.88
C GLN A 187 -10.77 2.64 -5.32
N TRP A 188 -9.77 3.13 -4.55
CA TRP A 188 -8.37 2.88 -4.84
C TRP A 188 -8.05 1.38 -4.93
N VAL A 189 -8.53 0.58 -3.99
CA VAL A 189 -8.37 -0.88 -4.01
C VAL A 189 -9.05 -1.50 -5.23
N CYS A 190 -10.26 -1.07 -5.56
CA CYS A 190 -11.00 -1.55 -6.73
C CYS A 190 -10.21 -1.29 -8.03
N ASP A 191 -9.69 -0.08 -8.20
CA ASP A 191 -8.95 0.33 -9.39
C ASP A 191 -7.64 -0.45 -9.54
N HIS A 192 -6.89 -0.62 -8.44
CA HIS A 192 -5.61 -1.33 -8.44
C HIS A 192 -5.73 -2.86 -8.42
N THR A 193 -6.94 -3.39 -8.25
CA THR A 193 -7.24 -4.82 -8.35
C THR A 193 -8.06 -5.18 -9.59
N GLN A 194 -8.16 -4.28 -10.56
CA GLN A 194 -8.94 -4.46 -11.79
C GLN A 194 -10.41 -4.84 -11.50
N GLY A 195 -10.98 -4.29 -10.43
CA GLY A 195 -12.35 -4.54 -10.00
C GLY A 195 -12.57 -5.85 -9.24
N LEU A 196 -11.52 -6.63 -8.97
CA LEU A 196 -11.65 -7.91 -8.24
C LEU A 196 -12.02 -7.70 -6.77
N ILE A 197 -11.45 -6.66 -6.12
CA ILE A 197 -11.78 -6.31 -4.75
C ILE A 197 -12.55 -4.98 -4.78
N LYS A 198 -13.87 -5.07 -4.69
CA LYS A 198 -14.74 -3.89 -4.76
C LYS A 198 -14.87 -3.16 -3.41
N LYS A 199 -14.69 -3.89 -2.33
CA LYS A 199 -14.83 -3.37 -0.97
C LYS A 199 -13.93 -4.13 -0.02
N MET A 200 -13.01 -3.42 0.63
CA MET A 200 -12.07 -3.96 1.61
C MET A 200 -12.38 -3.40 3.01
N ILE A 201 -12.78 -2.13 3.08
CA ILE A 201 -13.08 -1.42 4.33
C ILE A 201 -14.59 -1.25 4.42
N GLU A 202 -15.21 -1.77 5.49
CA GLU A 202 -16.67 -1.81 5.64
C GLU A 202 -17.23 -0.60 6.39
N LYS A 203 -16.40 0.05 7.21
CA LYS A 203 -16.77 1.24 8.00
C LYS A 203 -15.56 2.18 8.10
N PRO A 204 -15.80 3.49 8.29
CA PRO A 204 -14.72 4.44 8.54
C PRO A 204 -13.80 3.99 9.67
N LEU A 205 -12.55 4.47 9.63
CA LEU A 205 -11.57 4.16 10.68
C LEU A 205 -11.89 5.01 11.90
N ASP A 206 -12.15 4.35 13.04
CA ASP A 206 -12.42 5.06 14.29
C ASP A 206 -11.15 5.76 14.81
N GLU A 207 -11.30 6.99 15.29
CA GLU A 207 -10.32 7.63 16.17
C GLU A 207 -10.24 6.80 17.48
N LYS A 208 -9.15 6.09 17.71
CA LYS A 208 -8.87 5.40 18.99
C LYS A 208 -7.66 5.97 19.66
#